data_e6ec6404698a122746ab30093db04a2f
#
_entry.id   e6ec6404698a122746ab30093db04a2f
#
_cell.length_a   1.000
_cell.length_b   1.000
_cell.length_c   1.000
_cell.angle_alpha   90.00
_cell.angle_beta   90.00
_cell.angle_gamma   90.00
#
_symmetry.space_group_name_H-M   'P 1'
#
loop_
_entity.id
_entity.type
_entity.pdbx_description
1 polymer ?
#
loop_
_entity_poly.entity_id
_entity_poly.type
_entity_poly.pdbx_seq_one_letter_code
_entity_poly.pdbx_strand_id
1 'polypeptide(L)'
;EEQVVAAIASKFTVPILIWGPRDERPNTDEARGRDTQCGMFAATKVLQRYGLKYSYIYNCTTKSEEFLKGYETFIRTAAVLKSLRTLRIAKIGERPVPFMSVMTSEANLIKRFGITTVPISPVEICNRARKILEEKGKEYIKYEEEFVRKFPDGENYQQICATKLAVQELMEENNCSVAAFECWSAFPTLMGLCPCVVLGEMADNGMPLSCETDINGAITLAILRACNLFEESEFLADLTIRHPQNDNAELLWHCGPFPYSLKKDGVEAKLVDGQERFELKQGDLTVCRFDDVD
;
A
#
# COMPACT_ATOMS: atom_id res chain seq x y z
N GLU A 1 20.38 -14.01 32.00
CA GLU A 1 20.27 -13.70 30.56
C GLU A 1 18.86 -13.24 30.19
N GLU A 2 17.79 -13.84 30.70
CA GLU A 2 16.38 -13.47 30.48
C GLU A 2 16.11 -12.00 30.82
N GLN A 3 16.65 -11.54 31.95
CA GLN A 3 16.50 -10.17 32.42
C GLN A 3 17.11 -9.15 31.45
N VAL A 4 18.23 -9.52 30.80
CA VAL A 4 18.91 -8.64 29.82
C VAL A 4 18.05 -8.47 28.58
N VAL A 5 17.44 -9.55 28.07
CA VAL A 5 16.51 -9.49 26.90
C VAL A 5 15.37 -8.54 27.17
N ALA A 6 14.67 -8.69 28.31
CA ALA A 6 13.55 -7.83 28.65
C ALA A 6 13.99 -6.38 28.96
N ALA A 7 15.12 -6.18 29.62
CA ALA A 7 15.65 -4.84 29.88
C ALA A 7 16.02 -4.09 28.60
N ILE A 8 16.58 -4.77 27.61
CA ILE A 8 16.85 -4.18 26.29
C ILE A 8 15.53 -3.91 25.58
N ALA A 9 14.66 -4.92 25.46
CA ALA A 9 13.38 -4.80 24.74
C ALA A 9 12.50 -3.68 25.30
N SER A 10 12.51 -3.43 26.62
CA SER A 10 11.73 -2.37 27.25
C SER A 10 12.19 -0.95 26.91
N LYS A 11 13.36 -0.79 26.30
CA LYS A 11 13.88 0.53 25.87
C LYS A 11 13.44 0.93 24.46
N PHE A 12 12.82 0.02 23.72
CA PHE A 12 12.42 0.25 22.34
C PHE A 12 10.90 0.09 22.15
N THR A 13 10.34 0.85 21.22
CA THR A 13 8.93 0.79 20.82
C THR A 13 8.76 0.11 19.46
N VAL A 14 9.64 -0.84 19.14
CA VAL A 14 9.63 -1.60 17.89
C VAL A 14 9.08 -3.01 18.10
N PRO A 15 8.57 -3.68 17.06
CA PRO A 15 8.20 -5.08 17.14
C PRO A 15 9.38 -5.96 17.58
N ILE A 16 9.09 -6.95 18.40
CA ILE A 16 10.09 -7.87 18.98
C ILE A 16 9.89 -9.23 18.34
N LEU A 17 10.97 -9.80 17.80
CA LEU A 17 11.03 -11.19 17.35
C LEU A 17 12.01 -11.98 18.23
N ILE A 18 11.54 -13.09 18.79
CA ILE A 18 12.36 -14.05 19.53
C ILE A 18 12.59 -15.28 18.66
N TRP A 19 13.83 -15.63 18.51
CA TRP A 19 14.28 -16.81 17.82
C TRP A 19 15.55 -17.37 18.48
N GLY A 20 15.77 -18.67 18.36
CA GLY A 20 16.99 -19.34 18.78
C GLY A 20 17.35 -20.50 17.87
N PRO A 21 18.62 -20.88 17.77
CA PRO A 21 19.05 -22.02 16.98
C PRO A 21 18.45 -23.34 17.51
N ARG A 22 18.35 -24.33 16.63
CA ARG A 22 17.90 -25.68 17.02
C ARG A 22 18.90 -26.31 17.98
N ASP A 23 18.39 -26.92 19.03
CA ASP A 23 19.19 -27.64 20.00
C ASP A 23 19.82 -28.90 19.36
N GLU A 24 21.08 -29.14 19.72
CA GLU A 24 21.82 -30.29 19.27
C GLU A 24 21.45 -31.51 20.15
N ARG A 25 21.64 -32.72 19.61
CA ARG A 25 21.54 -33.93 20.41
C ARG A 25 22.66 -33.92 21.45
N PRO A 26 22.40 -34.32 22.68
CA PRO A 26 23.47 -34.52 23.66
C PRO A 26 24.49 -35.52 23.12
N ASN A 27 25.76 -35.16 23.16
CA ASN A 27 26.81 -36.06 22.71
C ASN A 27 27.09 -37.19 23.74
N THR A 28 26.65 -36.98 24.98
CA THR A 28 26.71 -37.96 26.08
C THR A 28 25.49 -37.79 26.97
N ASP A 29 25.19 -38.74 27.82
CA ASP A 29 24.08 -38.71 28.80
C ASP A 29 24.22 -37.55 29.81
N GLU A 30 25.34 -36.88 29.86
CA GLU A 30 25.67 -35.89 30.90
C GLU A 30 25.73 -34.44 30.45
N ALA A 31 25.84 -34.14 29.15
CA ALA A 31 26.02 -32.75 28.69
C ALA A 31 25.12 -32.38 27.54
N ARG A 32 24.26 -31.37 27.75
CA ARG A 32 23.56 -30.64 26.69
C ARG A 32 24.50 -29.57 26.11
N GLY A 33 24.72 -29.61 24.81
CA GLY A 33 25.53 -28.59 24.12
C GLY A 33 24.86 -27.23 24.10
N ARG A 34 23.51 -27.22 23.94
CA ARG A 34 22.64 -26.04 23.97
C ARG A 34 21.34 -26.36 24.69
N ASP A 35 20.69 -25.32 25.19
CA ASP A 35 19.37 -25.38 25.81
C ASP A 35 18.52 -24.19 25.34
N THR A 36 18.45 -24.03 24.04
CA THR A 36 17.83 -22.87 23.38
C THR A 36 16.34 -22.83 23.58
N GLN A 37 15.65 -23.97 23.47
CA GLN A 37 14.22 -24.03 23.66
C GLN A 37 13.81 -23.59 25.07
N CYS A 38 14.52 -24.08 26.09
CA CYS A 38 14.31 -23.67 27.48
C CYS A 38 14.57 -22.16 27.65
N GLY A 39 15.68 -21.66 27.09
CA GLY A 39 16.03 -20.24 27.13
C GLY A 39 14.99 -19.33 26.44
N MET A 40 14.41 -19.79 25.34
CA MET A 40 13.32 -19.07 24.67
C MET A 40 12.04 -18.99 25.52
N PHE A 41 11.66 -20.09 26.18
CA PHE A 41 10.51 -20.09 27.10
C PHE A 41 10.73 -19.16 28.29
N ALA A 42 11.91 -19.18 28.84
CA ALA A 42 12.27 -18.29 29.93
C ALA A 42 12.27 -16.80 29.49
N ALA A 43 12.89 -16.47 28.37
CA ALA A 43 12.89 -15.12 27.81
C ALA A 43 11.49 -14.60 27.49
N THR A 44 10.67 -15.39 26.82
CA THR A 44 9.28 -15.02 26.48
C THR A 44 8.41 -14.84 27.71
N LYS A 45 8.62 -15.67 28.76
CA LYS A 45 7.92 -15.48 30.04
C LYS A 45 8.27 -14.17 30.72
N VAL A 46 9.53 -13.75 30.65
CA VAL A 46 9.95 -12.47 31.22
C VAL A 46 9.40 -11.30 30.40
N LEU A 47 9.41 -11.38 29.06
CA LEU A 47 8.75 -10.37 28.21
C LEU A 47 7.27 -10.19 28.57
N GLN A 48 6.53 -11.27 28.78
CA GLN A 48 5.15 -11.21 29.25
C GLN A 48 5.00 -10.48 30.59
N ARG A 49 5.89 -10.74 31.55
CA ARG A 49 5.89 -10.06 32.85
C ARG A 49 6.16 -8.58 32.75
N TYR A 50 6.94 -8.15 31.76
CA TYR A 50 7.15 -6.73 31.41
C TYR A 50 6.02 -6.12 30.57
N GLY A 51 4.97 -6.90 30.23
CA GLY A 51 3.87 -6.45 29.37
C GLY A 51 4.28 -6.19 27.92
N LEU A 52 5.41 -6.73 27.49
CA LEU A 52 5.93 -6.56 26.14
C LEU A 52 5.35 -7.61 25.18
N LYS A 53 4.78 -7.15 24.08
CA LYS A 53 4.31 -8.02 23.01
C LYS A 53 5.48 -8.48 22.15
N TYR A 54 5.47 -9.74 21.76
CA TYR A 54 6.50 -10.35 20.91
C TYR A 54 5.90 -11.37 19.96
N SER A 55 6.57 -11.60 18.85
CA SER A 55 6.43 -12.77 17.98
C SER A 55 7.56 -13.76 18.26
N TYR A 56 7.37 -15.03 17.98
CA TYR A 56 8.47 -15.97 18.08
C TYR A 56 8.47 -16.96 16.92
N ILE A 57 9.66 -17.41 16.56
CA ILE A 57 9.89 -18.56 15.69
C ILE A 57 10.48 -19.66 16.58
N TYR A 58 9.89 -20.85 16.59
CA TYR A 58 10.43 -21.95 17.38
C TYR A 58 11.85 -22.30 16.92
N ASN A 59 12.62 -22.92 17.80
CA ASN A 59 14.05 -23.15 17.58
C ASN A 59 14.30 -24.00 16.32
N CYS A 60 14.93 -23.41 15.34
CA CYS A 60 15.23 -23.98 14.04
C CYS A 60 16.52 -23.37 13.47
N THR A 61 16.98 -23.88 12.33
CA THR A 61 18.13 -23.27 11.64
C THR A 61 17.67 -22.09 10.78
N THR A 62 18.53 -21.11 10.60
CA THR A 62 18.23 -19.92 9.74
C THR A 62 18.03 -20.26 8.27
N LYS A 63 18.37 -21.47 7.85
CA LYS A 63 18.15 -21.95 6.48
C LYS A 63 16.89 -22.82 6.34
N SER A 64 16.18 -23.07 7.41
CA SER A 64 14.94 -23.85 7.35
C SER A 64 13.78 -23.01 6.83
N GLU A 65 12.81 -23.68 6.24
CA GLU A 65 11.59 -23.05 5.71
C GLU A 65 10.82 -22.32 6.83
N GLU A 66 10.78 -22.91 8.02
CA GLU A 66 10.12 -22.32 9.18
C GLU A 66 10.73 -20.98 9.60
N PHE A 67 12.07 -20.89 9.57
CA PHE A 67 12.72 -19.61 9.86
C PHE A 67 12.42 -18.58 8.78
N LEU A 68 12.62 -18.94 7.52
CA LEU A 68 12.44 -18.01 6.39
C LEU A 68 11.01 -17.47 6.36
N LYS A 69 10.02 -18.36 6.45
CA LYS A 69 8.59 -17.98 6.46
C LYS A 69 8.22 -17.15 7.70
N GLY A 70 8.68 -17.55 8.88
CA GLY A 70 8.41 -16.83 10.13
C GLY A 70 9.05 -15.46 10.15
N TYR A 71 10.28 -15.33 9.68
CA TYR A 71 11.00 -14.07 9.58
C TYR A 71 10.36 -13.12 8.56
N GLU A 72 10.02 -13.63 7.38
CA GLU A 72 9.32 -12.88 6.33
C GLU A 72 7.98 -12.34 6.84
N THR A 73 7.17 -13.20 7.46
CA THR A 73 5.88 -12.80 8.05
C THR A 73 6.07 -11.70 9.10
N PHE A 74 7.10 -11.82 9.96
CA PHE A 74 7.41 -10.81 10.96
C PHE A 74 7.79 -9.47 10.34
N ILE A 75 8.68 -9.46 9.35
CA ILE A 75 9.14 -8.22 8.67
C ILE A 75 7.98 -7.53 7.95
N ARG A 76 7.17 -8.28 7.20
CA ARG A 76 5.98 -7.75 6.51
C ARG A 76 4.97 -7.15 7.50
N THR A 77 4.70 -7.84 8.60
CA THR A 77 3.83 -7.33 9.67
C THR A 77 4.40 -6.06 10.31
N ALA A 78 5.71 -6.03 10.58
CA ALA A 78 6.36 -4.86 11.13
C ALA A 78 6.33 -3.65 10.19
N ALA A 79 6.48 -3.88 8.88
CA ALA A 79 6.36 -2.84 7.85
C ALA A 79 4.94 -2.25 7.82
N VAL A 80 3.90 -3.08 7.84
CA VAL A 80 2.50 -2.64 7.91
C VAL A 80 2.23 -1.82 9.17
N LEU A 81 2.65 -2.30 10.34
CA LEU A 81 2.48 -1.56 11.59
C LEU A 81 3.20 -0.21 11.58
N LYS A 82 4.40 -0.15 11.01
CA LYS A 82 5.15 1.10 10.84
C LYS A 82 4.41 2.06 9.91
N SER A 83 3.93 1.58 8.77
CA SER A 83 3.17 2.37 7.79
C SER A 83 1.91 2.97 8.44
N LEU A 84 1.10 2.16 9.12
CA LEU A 84 -0.15 2.61 9.73
C LEU A 84 0.06 3.65 10.85
N ARG A 85 1.12 3.52 11.65
CA ARG A 85 1.40 4.45 12.77
C ARG A 85 1.66 5.89 12.35
N THR A 86 2.12 6.09 11.13
CA THR A 86 2.48 7.41 10.57
C THR A 86 1.63 7.76 9.36
N LEU A 87 0.57 7.00 9.09
CA LEU A 87 -0.23 7.14 7.88
C LEU A 87 -0.97 8.47 7.86
N ARG A 88 -0.69 9.25 6.83
CA ARG A 88 -1.42 10.46 6.46
C ARG A 88 -1.98 10.26 5.07
N ILE A 89 -3.29 10.48 4.93
CA ILE A 89 -4.04 10.24 3.70
C ILE A 89 -4.47 11.58 3.13
N ALA A 90 -4.08 11.88 1.91
CA ALA A 90 -4.64 13.03 1.21
C ALA A 90 -6.10 12.71 0.83
N LYS A 91 -7.04 13.41 1.45
CA LYS A 91 -8.46 13.36 1.08
C LYS A 91 -8.71 14.41 0.01
N ILE A 92 -8.78 13.98 -1.24
CA ILE A 92 -8.93 14.84 -2.41
C ILE A 92 -10.40 14.86 -2.83
N GLY A 93 -11.08 15.94 -2.48
CA GLY A 93 -12.52 16.08 -2.74
C GLY A 93 -13.41 15.22 -1.85
N GLU A 94 -14.59 14.87 -2.37
CA GLU A 94 -15.62 14.14 -1.62
C GLU A 94 -16.06 12.86 -2.37
N ARG A 95 -16.55 11.88 -1.61
CA ARG A 95 -17.11 10.66 -2.19
C ARG A 95 -18.35 10.97 -3.06
N PRO A 96 -18.63 10.20 -4.10
CA PRO A 96 -19.88 10.30 -4.82
C PRO A 96 -21.08 10.11 -3.88
N VAL A 97 -22.13 10.91 -4.06
CA VAL A 97 -23.33 10.89 -3.19
C VAL A 97 -23.93 9.48 -2.99
N PRO A 98 -24.08 8.64 -4.04
CA PRO A 98 -24.68 7.31 -3.89
C PRO A 98 -23.75 6.28 -3.23
N PHE A 99 -22.44 6.54 -3.07
CA PHE A 99 -21.45 5.58 -2.60
C PHE A 99 -21.36 5.56 -1.07
N MET A 100 -22.45 5.12 -0.43
CA MET A 100 -22.50 5.04 1.03
C MET A 100 -21.60 3.93 1.59
N SER A 101 -21.27 2.92 0.80
CA SER A 101 -20.37 1.82 1.20
C SER A 101 -18.91 2.23 1.45
N VAL A 102 -18.50 3.42 0.99
CA VAL A 102 -17.16 3.96 1.22
C VAL A 102 -17.12 5.01 2.34
N MET A 103 -18.21 5.15 3.10
CA MET A 103 -18.23 6.04 4.27
C MET A 103 -17.31 5.50 5.35
N THR A 104 -16.57 6.41 5.98
CA THR A 104 -15.72 6.09 7.13
C THR A 104 -15.77 7.22 8.18
N SER A 105 -15.41 6.90 9.40
CA SER A 105 -15.27 7.86 10.48
C SER A 105 -13.83 8.28 10.70
N GLU A 106 -13.45 9.45 10.19
CA GLU A 106 -12.10 10.00 10.38
C GLU A 106 -11.74 10.11 11.88
N ALA A 107 -12.72 10.40 12.76
CA ALA A 107 -12.51 10.43 14.21
C ALA A 107 -12.17 9.06 14.79
N ASN A 108 -12.81 7.98 14.30
CA ASN A 108 -12.49 6.61 14.70
C ASN A 108 -11.11 6.19 14.18
N LEU A 109 -10.74 6.57 12.97
CA LEU A 109 -9.41 6.28 12.41
C LEU A 109 -8.30 6.90 13.27
N ILE A 110 -8.47 8.15 13.69
CA ILE A 110 -7.54 8.82 14.61
C ILE A 110 -7.49 8.09 15.96
N LYS A 111 -8.66 7.82 16.55
CA LYS A 111 -8.75 7.23 17.88
C LYS A 111 -8.17 5.82 17.95
N ARG A 112 -8.44 4.98 16.94
CA ARG A 112 -8.06 3.55 16.95
C ARG A 112 -6.67 3.30 16.41
N PHE A 113 -6.25 4.05 15.39
CA PHE A 113 -5.05 3.76 14.61
C PHE A 113 -4.05 4.93 14.54
N GLY A 114 -4.46 6.13 14.92
CA GLY A 114 -3.66 7.35 14.75
C GLY A 114 -3.57 7.83 13.30
N ILE A 115 -4.39 7.27 12.40
CA ILE A 115 -4.44 7.63 10.99
C ILE A 115 -5.11 9.00 10.85
N THR A 116 -4.50 9.90 10.08
CA THR A 116 -5.04 11.24 9.82
C THR A 116 -5.30 11.48 8.35
N THR A 117 -6.35 12.21 8.05
CA THR A 117 -6.68 12.69 6.72
C THR A 117 -6.28 14.15 6.57
N VAL A 118 -5.86 14.53 5.37
CA VAL A 118 -5.52 15.90 5.01
C VAL A 118 -6.39 16.31 3.83
N PRO A 119 -7.35 17.21 4.02
CA PRO A 119 -8.21 17.66 2.93
C PRO A 119 -7.41 18.47 1.91
N ILE A 120 -7.52 18.09 0.63
CA ILE A 120 -6.96 18.81 -0.52
C ILE A 120 -8.09 19.10 -1.49
N SER A 121 -8.22 20.35 -1.91
CA SER A 121 -9.25 20.74 -2.85
C SER A 121 -8.91 20.31 -4.28
N PRO A 122 -9.82 19.68 -5.04
CA PRO A 122 -9.63 19.46 -6.47
C PRO A 122 -9.30 20.73 -7.26
N VAL A 123 -9.82 21.89 -6.83
CA VAL A 123 -9.52 23.19 -7.43
C VAL A 123 -8.05 23.56 -7.25
N GLU A 124 -7.46 23.24 -6.12
CA GLU A 124 -6.03 23.49 -5.86
C GLU A 124 -5.15 22.65 -6.78
N ILE A 125 -5.50 21.37 -6.96
CA ILE A 125 -4.80 20.47 -7.91
C ILE A 125 -4.90 21.05 -9.34
N CYS A 126 -6.09 21.45 -9.78
CA CYS A 126 -6.28 22.03 -11.11
C CYS A 126 -5.49 23.32 -11.32
N ASN A 127 -5.41 24.17 -10.30
CA ASN A 127 -4.62 25.39 -10.39
C ASN A 127 -3.12 25.08 -10.43
N ARG A 128 -2.65 24.12 -9.64
CA ARG A 128 -1.25 23.66 -9.67
C ARG A 128 -0.92 23.03 -11.02
N ALA A 129 -1.79 22.20 -11.58
CA ALA A 129 -1.60 21.60 -12.90
C ALA A 129 -1.52 22.65 -14.02
N ARG A 130 -2.37 23.69 -13.99
CA ARG A 130 -2.28 24.81 -14.95
C ARG A 130 -0.94 25.53 -14.86
N LYS A 131 -0.46 25.81 -13.66
CA LYS A 131 0.85 26.43 -13.44
C LYS A 131 1.97 25.56 -14.00
N ILE A 132 1.95 24.25 -13.75
CA ILE A 132 2.92 23.30 -14.31
C ILE A 132 2.92 23.33 -15.84
N LEU A 133 1.72 23.39 -16.47
CA LEU A 133 1.58 23.49 -17.93
C LEU A 133 2.11 24.81 -18.50
N GLU A 134 1.98 25.92 -17.78
CA GLU A 134 2.51 27.22 -18.19
C GLU A 134 4.03 27.27 -18.09
N GLU A 135 4.60 26.73 -17.02
CA GLU A 135 6.04 26.77 -16.74
C GLU A 135 6.82 25.70 -17.51
N LYS A 136 6.25 24.53 -17.78
CA LYS A 136 6.87 23.37 -18.44
C LYS A 136 8.30 23.11 -17.94
N GLY A 137 8.44 22.98 -16.63
CA GLY A 137 9.72 22.73 -16.00
C GLY A 137 10.38 21.40 -16.45
N LYS A 138 11.66 21.21 -16.11
CA LYS A 138 12.44 20.03 -16.55
C LYS A 138 11.81 18.70 -16.11
N GLU A 139 11.22 18.65 -14.93
CA GLU A 139 10.56 17.47 -14.43
C GLU A 139 9.32 17.12 -15.24
N TYR A 140 8.50 18.13 -15.59
CA TYR A 140 7.35 17.96 -16.47
C TYR A 140 7.76 17.41 -17.84
N ILE A 141 8.77 18.01 -18.50
CA ILE A 141 9.23 17.58 -19.83
C ILE A 141 9.70 16.12 -19.79
N LYS A 142 10.51 15.76 -18.79
CA LYS A 142 10.99 14.38 -18.63
C LYS A 142 9.84 13.41 -18.46
N TYR A 143 8.88 13.73 -17.58
CA TYR A 143 7.74 12.86 -17.33
C TYR A 143 6.81 12.75 -18.56
N GLU A 144 6.56 13.86 -19.25
CA GLU A 144 5.78 13.88 -20.50
C GLU A 144 6.40 12.94 -21.56
N GLU A 145 7.70 12.99 -21.75
CA GLU A 145 8.41 12.10 -22.67
C GLU A 145 8.29 10.62 -22.29
N GLU A 146 8.33 10.30 -21.00
CA GLU A 146 8.14 8.95 -20.48
C GLU A 146 6.69 8.47 -20.68
N PHE A 147 5.72 9.33 -20.40
CA PHE A 147 4.30 9.05 -20.53
C PHE A 147 3.88 8.81 -21.98
N VAL A 148 4.33 9.64 -22.92
CA VAL A 148 4.04 9.48 -24.35
C VAL A 148 4.63 8.18 -24.91
N ARG A 149 5.76 7.68 -24.39
CA ARG A 149 6.29 6.37 -24.77
C ARG A 149 5.40 5.21 -24.32
N LYS A 150 4.71 5.36 -23.18
CA LYS A 150 3.73 4.37 -22.70
C LYS A 150 2.43 4.40 -23.49
N PHE A 151 1.99 5.59 -23.88
CA PHE A 151 0.68 5.87 -24.52
C PHE A 151 0.87 6.78 -25.74
N PRO A 152 1.44 6.28 -26.87
CA PRO A 152 1.79 7.12 -28.01
C PRO A 152 0.58 7.77 -28.70
N ASP A 153 -0.57 7.14 -28.65
CA ASP A 153 -1.82 7.64 -29.25
C ASP A 153 -2.77 8.26 -28.19
N GLY A 154 -2.25 8.57 -26.99
CA GLY A 154 -3.03 9.13 -25.89
C GLY A 154 -3.47 10.57 -26.12
N GLU A 155 -4.75 10.86 -25.91
CA GLU A 155 -5.28 12.22 -25.91
C GLU A 155 -5.09 12.89 -24.55
N ASN A 156 -5.05 14.22 -24.55
CA ASN A 156 -4.96 15.05 -23.34
C ASN A 156 -3.75 14.75 -22.42
N TYR A 157 -2.70 14.11 -22.95
CA TYR A 157 -1.54 13.67 -22.15
C TYR A 157 -0.88 14.83 -21.40
N GLN A 158 -0.90 16.06 -21.93
CA GLN A 158 -0.32 17.22 -21.26
C GLN A 158 -1.04 17.54 -19.95
N GLN A 159 -2.36 17.58 -19.98
CA GLN A 159 -3.17 17.81 -18.78
C GLN A 159 -3.04 16.66 -17.78
N ILE A 160 -2.97 15.42 -18.27
CA ILE A 160 -2.78 14.23 -17.44
C ILE A 160 -1.44 14.28 -16.71
N CYS A 161 -0.34 14.55 -17.44
CA CYS A 161 0.99 14.67 -16.86
C CYS A 161 1.08 15.79 -15.82
N ALA A 162 0.50 16.94 -16.12
CA ALA A 162 0.46 18.07 -15.19
C ALA A 162 -0.39 17.77 -13.96
N THR A 163 -1.52 17.07 -14.12
CA THR A 163 -2.37 16.66 -13.01
C THR A 163 -1.64 15.67 -12.11
N LYS A 164 -0.95 14.67 -12.68
CA LYS A 164 -0.15 13.71 -11.91
C LYS A 164 0.91 14.41 -11.06
N LEU A 165 1.67 15.31 -11.65
CA LEU A 165 2.70 16.06 -10.93
C LEU A 165 2.11 16.98 -9.85
N ALA A 166 0.99 17.64 -10.14
CA ALA A 166 0.30 18.50 -9.17
C ALA A 166 -0.20 17.67 -7.94
N VAL A 167 -0.74 16.48 -8.17
CA VAL A 167 -1.15 15.56 -7.10
C VAL A 167 0.06 15.14 -6.29
N GLN A 168 1.14 14.74 -6.95
CA GLN A 168 2.38 14.32 -6.29
C GLN A 168 2.96 15.43 -5.40
N GLU A 169 3.16 16.64 -5.95
CA GLU A 169 3.68 17.79 -5.19
C GLU A 169 2.83 18.08 -3.95
N LEU A 170 1.50 18.13 -4.10
CA LEU A 170 0.61 18.42 -2.98
C LEU A 170 0.60 17.31 -1.92
N MET A 171 0.72 16.05 -2.32
CA MET A 171 0.86 14.95 -1.38
C MET A 171 2.20 15.02 -0.62
N GLU A 172 3.30 15.32 -1.31
CA GLU A 172 4.63 15.48 -0.71
C GLU A 172 4.69 16.66 0.26
N GLU A 173 4.17 17.84 -0.15
CA GLU A 173 4.07 19.05 0.68
C GLU A 173 3.30 18.78 2.00
N ASN A 174 2.29 17.92 1.93
CA ASN A 174 1.46 17.55 3.08
C ASN A 174 1.91 16.29 3.82
N ASN A 175 3.03 15.69 3.42
CA ASN A 175 3.56 14.43 3.96
C ASN A 175 2.52 13.29 3.92
N CYS A 176 1.75 13.20 2.83
CA CYS A 176 0.79 12.11 2.58
C CYS A 176 1.42 11.04 1.70
N SER A 177 1.33 9.79 2.11
CA SER A 177 1.89 8.66 1.36
C SER A 177 0.88 7.95 0.47
N VAL A 178 -0.41 8.17 0.69
CA VAL A 178 -1.52 7.65 -0.09
C VAL A 178 -2.62 8.70 -0.18
N ALA A 179 -3.54 8.56 -1.13
CA ALA A 179 -4.68 9.44 -1.24
C ALA A 179 -6.00 8.68 -1.51
N ALA A 180 -7.10 9.33 -1.15
CA ALA A 180 -8.44 9.00 -1.56
C ALA A 180 -8.92 10.11 -2.51
N PHE A 181 -9.26 9.77 -3.76
CA PHE A 181 -9.31 10.71 -4.88
C PHE A 181 -10.68 10.80 -5.53
N GLU A 182 -11.26 12.01 -5.61
CA GLU A 182 -12.52 12.28 -6.29
C GLU A 182 -12.35 12.28 -7.82
N CYS A 183 -12.50 11.12 -8.46
CA CYS A 183 -12.28 10.99 -9.89
C CYS A 183 -13.53 11.33 -10.76
N TRP A 184 -14.73 11.17 -10.22
CA TRP A 184 -15.99 11.17 -11.00
C TRP A 184 -16.53 12.54 -11.38
N SER A 185 -16.55 13.49 -10.48
CA SER A 185 -17.32 14.72 -10.63
C SER A 185 -16.44 15.94 -10.83
N ALA A 186 -15.41 16.13 -9.98
CA ALA A 186 -14.62 17.35 -9.99
C ALA A 186 -13.75 17.47 -11.23
N PHE A 187 -12.94 16.48 -11.55
CA PHE A 187 -11.96 16.56 -12.65
C PHE A 187 -12.60 16.60 -14.04
N PRO A 188 -13.62 15.80 -14.37
CA PRO A 188 -14.34 15.96 -15.63
C PRO A 188 -14.93 17.36 -15.81
N THR A 189 -15.42 17.96 -14.72
CA THR A 189 -15.96 19.33 -14.76
C THR A 189 -14.89 20.40 -14.87
N LEU A 190 -13.80 20.28 -14.11
CA LEU A 190 -12.75 21.32 -13.99
C LEU A 190 -11.71 21.26 -15.09
N MET A 191 -11.43 20.08 -15.63
CA MET A 191 -10.36 19.82 -16.59
C MET A 191 -10.82 19.13 -17.87
N GLY A 192 -12.08 18.68 -17.96
CA GLY A 192 -12.62 18.01 -19.14
C GLY A 192 -12.05 16.60 -19.37
N LEU A 193 -11.49 15.96 -18.35
CA LEU A 193 -10.95 14.60 -18.46
C LEU A 193 -11.22 13.76 -17.19
N CYS A 194 -11.29 12.44 -17.36
CA CYS A 194 -11.25 11.50 -16.26
C CYS A 194 -9.79 11.19 -15.89
N PRO A 195 -9.36 11.40 -14.65
CA PRO A 195 -7.94 11.25 -14.28
C PRO A 195 -7.56 9.83 -13.84
N CYS A 196 -8.22 8.79 -14.37
CA CYS A 196 -8.03 7.41 -13.91
C CYS A 196 -6.59 6.93 -14.08
N VAL A 197 -5.94 7.25 -15.23
CA VAL A 197 -4.53 6.91 -15.46
C VAL A 197 -3.58 7.56 -14.44
N VAL A 198 -3.95 8.71 -13.87
CA VAL A 198 -3.14 9.36 -12.83
C VAL A 198 -3.00 8.44 -11.61
N LEU A 199 -4.05 7.68 -11.27
CA LEU A 199 -4.02 6.78 -10.12
C LEU A 199 -3.03 5.63 -10.34
N GLY A 200 -3.03 5.03 -11.54
CA GLY A 200 -2.07 3.98 -11.91
C GLY A 200 -0.62 4.49 -11.93
N GLU A 201 -0.38 5.66 -12.54
CA GLU A 201 0.95 6.29 -12.56
C GLU A 201 1.45 6.67 -11.16
N MET A 202 0.57 7.10 -10.27
CA MET A 202 0.92 7.39 -8.88
C MET A 202 1.22 6.12 -8.08
N ALA A 203 0.51 5.02 -8.32
CA ALA A 203 0.80 3.72 -7.70
C ALA A 203 2.19 3.21 -8.12
N ASP A 204 2.54 3.28 -9.41
CA ASP A 204 3.89 2.95 -9.90
C ASP A 204 4.97 3.86 -9.31
N ASN A 205 4.61 5.09 -8.96
CA ASN A 205 5.50 6.04 -8.30
C ASN A 205 5.60 5.85 -6.78
N GLY A 206 4.89 4.87 -6.24
CA GLY A 206 4.93 4.57 -4.82
C GLY A 206 3.99 5.38 -3.93
N MET A 207 3.06 6.09 -4.51
CA MET A 207 2.07 6.93 -3.83
C MET A 207 0.65 6.56 -4.32
N PRO A 208 0.12 5.37 -3.96
CA PRO A 208 -1.11 4.87 -4.53
C PRO A 208 -2.33 5.70 -4.11
N LEU A 209 -3.29 5.80 -5.02
CA LEU A 209 -4.54 6.50 -4.83
C LEU A 209 -5.72 5.53 -4.98
N SER A 210 -6.69 5.62 -4.07
CA SER A 210 -7.99 4.97 -4.23
C SER A 210 -8.96 5.89 -4.98
N CYS A 211 -9.81 5.31 -5.81
CA CYS A 211 -10.90 6.03 -6.47
C CYS A 211 -11.98 6.47 -5.47
N GLU A 212 -12.81 7.42 -5.90
CA GLU A 212 -14.12 7.74 -5.28
C GLU A 212 -14.01 8.27 -3.84
N THR A 213 -12.86 8.85 -3.51
CA THR A 213 -12.53 9.33 -2.17
C THR A 213 -12.73 8.24 -1.10
N ASP A 214 -12.45 6.96 -1.47
CA ASP A 214 -12.52 5.82 -0.56
C ASP A 214 -11.30 5.79 0.37
N ILE A 215 -11.47 6.35 1.57
CA ILE A 215 -10.41 6.40 2.58
C ILE A 215 -10.00 4.99 3.05
N ASN A 216 -10.97 4.08 3.20
CA ASN A 216 -10.67 2.68 3.58
C ASN A 216 -9.93 1.94 2.46
N GLY A 217 -10.23 2.26 1.21
CA GLY A 217 -9.46 1.82 0.04
C GLY A 217 -8.01 2.33 0.08
N ALA A 218 -7.79 3.61 0.38
CA ALA A 218 -6.45 4.17 0.53
C ALA A 218 -5.65 3.51 1.66
N ILE A 219 -6.29 3.21 2.80
CA ILE A 219 -5.66 2.44 3.90
C ILE A 219 -5.29 1.03 3.41
N THR A 220 -6.17 0.39 2.63
CA THR A 220 -5.91 -0.94 2.07
C THR A 220 -4.69 -0.93 1.17
N LEU A 221 -4.58 0.06 0.27
CA LEU A 221 -3.42 0.22 -0.61
C LEU A 221 -2.12 0.44 0.20
N ALA A 222 -2.17 1.25 1.26
CA ALA A 222 -1.03 1.44 2.16
C ALA A 222 -0.60 0.14 2.87
N ILE A 223 -1.55 -0.69 3.29
CA ILE A 223 -1.29 -1.99 3.90
C ILE A 223 -0.66 -2.95 2.90
N LEU A 224 -1.22 -3.07 1.70
CA LEU A 224 -0.71 -3.96 0.64
C LEU A 224 0.72 -3.57 0.26
N ARG A 225 0.95 -2.28 0.03
CA ARG A 225 2.27 -1.74 -0.31
C ARG A 225 3.32 -2.02 0.77
N ALA A 226 2.98 -1.80 2.02
CA ALA A 226 3.89 -2.11 3.13
C ALA A 226 4.09 -3.63 3.30
N CYS A 227 3.05 -4.43 3.07
CA CYS A 227 3.10 -5.89 3.16
C CYS A 227 3.99 -6.51 2.08
N ASN A 228 4.01 -5.95 0.88
CA ASN A 228 4.90 -6.40 -0.20
C ASN A 228 6.31 -5.79 -0.11
N LEU A 229 6.61 -5.05 0.95
CA LEU A 229 7.89 -4.37 1.19
C LEU A 229 8.24 -3.32 0.12
N PHE A 230 7.24 -2.73 -0.50
CA PHE A 230 7.37 -1.71 -1.54
C PHE A 230 8.01 -2.20 -2.86
N GLU A 231 7.93 -3.51 -3.13
CA GLU A 231 8.55 -4.13 -4.31
C GLU A 231 7.67 -4.08 -5.56
N GLU A 232 6.33 -4.20 -5.40
CA GLU A 232 5.37 -4.20 -6.51
C GLU A 232 4.27 -3.17 -6.28
N SER A 233 3.61 -2.75 -7.36
CA SER A 233 2.47 -1.85 -7.29
C SER A 233 1.19 -2.61 -6.93
N GLU A 234 0.39 -2.01 -6.08
CA GLU A 234 -0.94 -2.43 -5.71
C GLU A 234 -1.98 -1.72 -6.59
N PHE A 235 -3.16 -2.29 -6.71
CA PHE A 235 -4.24 -1.68 -7.50
C PHE A 235 -5.61 -1.85 -6.82
N LEU A 236 -6.53 -0.97 -7.18
CA LEU A 236 -7.94 -1.04 -6.81
C LEU A 236 -8.71 -1.67 -7.97
N ALA A 237 -9.58 -2.64 -7.66
CA ALA A 237 -10.49 -3.25 -8.63
C ALA A 237 -11.82 -3.59 -7.99
N ASP A 238 -12.85 -3.56 -8.81
CA ASP A 238 -14.17 -4.08 -8.48
C ASP A 238 -14.24 -5.58 -8.82
N LEU A 239 -14.90 -6.35 -7.98
CA LEU A 239 -15.40 -7.68 -8.31
C LEU A 239 -16.73 -7.49 -9.05
N THR A 240 -16.69 -7.47 -10.39
CA THR A 240 -17.84 -6.96 -11.17
C THR A 240 -18.75 -8.03 -11.72
N ILE A 241 -18.21 -8.95 -12.51
CA ILE A 241 -19.01 -9.90 -13.27
C ILE A 241 -18.60 -11.31 -12.91
N ARG A 242 -19.53 -12.06 -12.35
CA ARG A 242 -19.38 -13.50 -12.15
C ARG A 242 -19.31 -14.20 -13.50
N HIS A 243 -18.37 -15.10 -13.66
CA HIS A 243 -18.24 -15.85 -14.90
C HIS A 243 -19.49 -16.67 -15.21
N PRO A 244 -20.04 -16.62 -16.43
CA PRO A 244 -21.33 -17.23 -16.73
C PRO A 244 -21.36 -18.77 -16.65
N GLN A 245 -20.22 -19.43 -16.63
CA GLN A 245 -20.09 -20.90 -16.65
C GLN A 245 -19.14 -21.45 -15.58
N ASN A 246 -18.48 -20.60 -14.80
CA ASN A 246 -17.54 -21.02 -13.78
C ASN A 246 -17.79 -20.22 -12.50
N ASP A 247 -18.40 -20.88 -11.51
CA ASP A 247 -18.74 -20.24 -10.23
C ASP A 247 -17.53 -19.77 -9.41
N ASN A 248 -16.34 -20.24 -9.74
CA ASN A 248 -15.08 -19.85 -9.08
C ASN A 248 -14.28 -18.83 -9.89
N ALA A 249 -14.88 -18.15 -10.85
CA ALA A 249 -14.24 -17.13 -11.65
C ALA A 249 -15.05 -15.83 -11.62
N GLU A 250 -14.33 -14.74 -11.39
CA GLU A 250 -14.87 -13.37 -11.35
C GLU A 250 -14.05 -12.46 -12.26
N LEU A 251 -14.67 -11.40 -12.76
CA LEU A 251 -13.95 -10.34 -13.45
C LEU A 251 -13.51 -9.29 -12.43
N LEU A 252 -12.22 -9.10 -12.33
CA LEU A 252 -11.63 -7.93 -11.69
C LEU A 252 -11.54 -6.81 -12.74
N TRP A 253 -12.24 -5.73 -12.52
CA TRP A 253 -12.30 -4.62 -13.47
C TRP A 253 -12.35 -3.27 -12.74
N HIS A 254 -11.86 -2.25 -13.37
CA HIS A 254 -12.09 -0.86 -13.00
C HIS A 254 -11.98 0.04 -14.24
N CYS A 255 -12.35 1.31 -14.13
CA CYS A 255 -12.38 2.26 -15.25
C CYS A 255 -10.99 2.77 -15.69
N GLY A 256 -9.88 2.20 -15.21
CA GLY A 256 -8.52 2.46 -15.70
C GLY A 256 -7.52 3.06 -14.71
N PRO A 257 -7.55 2.74 -13.39
CA PRO A 257 -6.54 3.16 -12.42
C PRO A 257 -5.46 2.09 -12.18
N PHE A 258 -5.15 1.28 -13.18
CA PHE A 258 -4.20 0.18 -13.02
C PHE A 258 -2.76 0.64 -13.25
N PRO A 259 -1.80 0.23 -12.39
CA PRO A 259 -0.38 0.51 -12.62
C PRO A 259 0.13 -0.05 -13.94
N TYR A 260 0.81 0.76 -14.74
CA TYR A 260 1.38 0.33 -16.02
C TYR A 260 2.39 -0.82 -15.85
N SER A 261 3.09 -0.90 -14.71
CA SER A 261 4.01 -1.99 -14.35
C SER A 261 3.33 -3.36 -14.27
N LEU A 262 2.02 -3.41 -14.09
CA LEU A 262 1.22 -4.64 -14.06
C LEU A 262 0.67 -5.04 -15.42
N LYS A 263 0.95 -4.27 -16.47
CA LYS A 263 0.54 -4.60 -17.84
C LYS A 263 1.17 -5.91 -18.29
N LYS A 264 0.38 -6.76 -18.94
CA LYS A 264 0.85 -8.00 -19.55
C LYS A 264 1.83 -7.71 -20.69
N ASP A 265 2.90 -8.48 -20.76
CA ASP A 265 3.89 -8.38 -21.84
C ASP A 265 3.27 -8.62 -23.22
N GLY A 266 3.71 -7.85 -24.21
CA GLY A 266 3.22 -7.96 -25.58
C GLY A 266 1.82 -7.40 -25.83
N VAL A 267 1.14 -6.86 -24.82
CA VAL A 267 -0.15 -6.17 -24.97
C VAL A 267 0.09 -4.67 -25.11
N GLU A 268 -0.60 -4.04 -26.04
CA GLU A 268 -0.58 -2.59 -26.21
C GLU A 268 -1.47 -1.94 -25.13
N ALA A 269 -0.97 -0.87 -24.53
CA ALA A 269 -1.75 -0.04 -23.64
C ALA A 269 -2.44 1.07 -24.45
N LYS A 270 -3.72 1.29 -24.18
CA LYS A 270 -4.51 2.37 -24.81
C LYS A 270 -4.92 3.38 -23.74
N LEU A 271 -4.92 4.64 -24.13
CA LEU A 271 -5.42 5.73 -23.30
C LEU A 271 -6.63 6.37 -24.00
N VAL A 272 -7.81 6.26 -23.40
CA VAL A 272 -9.07 6.80 -23.93
C VAL A 272 -9.74 7.61 -22.86
N ASP A 273 -9.98 8.89 -23.11
CA ASP A 273 -10.62 9.82 -22.16
C ASP A 273 -9.96 9.86 -20.76
N GLY A 274 -8.62 9.74 -20.69
CA GLY A 274 -7.87 9.69 -19.43
C GLY A 274 -7.94 8.37 -18.67
N GLN A 275 -8.53 7.35 -19.29
CA GLN A 275 -8.63 5.98 -18.79
C GLN A 275 -7.66 5.08 -19.52
N GLU A 276 -6.79 4.40 -18.81
CA GLU A 276 -5.92 3.40 -19.42
C GLU A 276 -6.61 2.05 -19.54
N ARG A 277 -6.28 1.33 -20.62
CA ARG A 277 -6.88 0.03 -20.93
C ARG A 277 -5.80 -0.93 -21.41
N PHE A 278 -5.56 -1.97 -20.64
CA PHE A 278 -4.70 -3.10 -20.98
C PHE A 278 -5.05 -4.33 -20.14
N GLU A 279 -4.59 -5.48 -20.58
CA GLU A 279 -4.69 -6.74 -19.83
C GLU A 279 -3.56 -6.79 -18.80
N LEU A 280 -3.89 -7.18 -17.55
CA LEU A 280 -2.90 -7.35 -16.49
C LEU A 280 -2.08 -8.64 -16.69
N LYS A 281 -0.85 -8.64 -16.20
CA LYS A 281 -0.02 -9.84 -16.12
C LYS A 281 -0.71 -10.93 -15.29
N GLN A 282 -0.47 -12.19 -15.62
CA GLN A 282 -0.98 -13.33 -14.88
C GLN A 282 -0.14 -13.57 -13.63
N GLY A 283 -0.76 -14.06 -12.56
CA GLY A 283 -0.08 -14.38 -11.31
C GLY A 283 -1.05 -14.63 -10.17
N ASP A 284 -0.51 -14.98 -9.03
CA ASP A 284 -1.26 -15.07 -7.78
C ASP A 284 -1.64 -13.67 -7.29
N LEU A 285 -2.82 -13.57 -6.70
CA LEU A 285 -3.40 -12.31 -6.27
C LEU A 285 -3.96 -12.43 -4.86
N THR A 286 -3.65 -11.45 -4.02
CA THR A 286 -4.31 -11.28 -2.73
C THR A 286 -5.34 -10.17 -2.82
N VAL A 287 -6.59 -10.49 -2.53
CA VAL A 287 -7.69 -9.53 -2.45
C VAL A 287 -7.98 -9.23 -0.99
N CYS A 288 -7.97 -7.97 -0.62
CA CYS A 288 -8.31 -7.57 0.74
C CYS A 288 -8.97 -6.18 0.77
N ARG A 289 -9.64 -5.89 1.87
CA ARG A 289 -10.18 -4.58 2.17
C ARG A 289 -10.07 -4.31 3.67
N PHE A 290 -9.53 -3.17 4.02
CA PHE A 290 -9.67 -2.61 5.36
C PHE A 290 -11.05 -1.99 5.49
N ASP A 291 -11.73 -2.25 6.60
CA ASP A 291 -12.99 -1.58 6.94
C ASP A 291 -13.01 -1.28 8.45
N ASP A 292 -13.56 -0.13 8.83
CA ASP A 292 -13.70 0.30 10.21
C ASP A 292 -15.09 -0.11 10.77
N VAL A 293 -15.38 -1.40 10.75
CA VAL A 293 -16.63 -1.93 11.33
C VAL A 293 -16.61 -1.75 12.84
N ASP A 294 -17.71 -1.26 13.41
CA ASP A 294 -17.90 -1.06 14.84
C ASP A 294 -17.92 -2.38 15.66
#